data_aa5e67b3f84059e674318e027e16a123
#
_entry.id   aa5e67b3f84059e674318e027e16a123
#
_cell.length_a   1.000
_cell.length_b   1.000
_cell.length_c   1.000
_cell.angle_alpha   90.00
_cell.angle_beta   90.00
_cell.angle_gamma   90.00
#
_symmetry.space_group_name_H-M   'P 1'
#
loop_
_entity.id
_entity.type
_entity.pdbx_description
1 polymer ?
#
loop_
_entity_poly.entity_id
_entity_poly.type
_entity_poly.pdbx_seq_one_letter_code
_entity_poly.pdbx_strand_id
1 'polypeptide(L)'
;MSTQYNADAIEVLNGLEPVRRRPGMYTDTTRPNHLGQEVIDNSVDEALAGHARTLEVTLYEDQSLEVIDDGRGMPVDIHPEEGVCGVELILCKLHAGGKFSNKNYQFSGGLHGVGISVVNALSERVEVTVRRDGQVYDIAFEKGEKVQELTITGTCGRRNTGTRVRFWPEAHYFDSPRFSVSKLEHLLKAKAVLCPGLTIKFLDKNTGIKLEWCYEDGLKDYLVDAVKQFTCLPEQPFVGTFSTDQSAVDWALCWLPEGGECLAESYVNLIPTAQGGTHVNGLRQGLLDAMREFCEFRNLLPRGVKLTPEDIWDRCAYILSIKMQDPQFAGQTKERLSSRQSSAFVSGVVKDAFSLYLNSNTELAEQLAELCISSAQRRMRAAKTVVRKKITQGPALPGKLTDCGCADPMQGELFLVEGDSAGGSAKQARDREFQAIMPLRGKILNTWEVEAGQVLASQEVHDISVAIGLDPDSNDLSGLRYGKVCILADADSDGLHIATLLCALFVKHFRALVEQGHVYVAMPPLYRIDIGKEVFYALDEDEKNGVLQRVEAEKKKGKVMVTRFKGLGEMNPKQLRETTMDPNTRRLVQLTMDEGEETLQLMDMLLAKKRAGDRREWLEEKGNLAEV
;
A
#
# COMPACT_ATOMS: atom_id res chain seq x y z
N MET A 1 37.75 15.22 -21.51
CA MET A 1 38.04 13.84 -21.93
C MET A 1 36.75 13.23 -22.38
N SER A 2 36.56 12.91 -23.66
CA SER A 2 35.37 12.19 -24.14
C SER A 2 35.48 10.75 -23.65
N THR A 3 34.70 10.36 -22.66
CA THR A 3 34.51 8.95 -22.31
C THR A 3 33.80 8.28 -23.48
N GLN A 4 34.55 7.56 -24.31
CA GLN A 4 33.94 6.67 -25.29
C GLN A 4 33.16 5.61 -24.53
N TYR A 5 31.83 5.60 -24.71
CA TYR A 5 30.96 4.52 -24.21
C TYR A 5 31.15 3.31 -25.13
N ASN A 6 31.93 2.35 -24.67
CA ASN A 6 32.22 1.11 -25.37
C ASN A 6 31.86 -0.09 -24.48
N ALA A 7 32.06 -1.31 -24.97
CA ALA A 7 31.73 -2.53 -24.24
C ALA A 7 32.45 -2.66 -22.87
N ASP A 8 33.63 -2.07 -22.72
CA ASP A 8 34.40 -2.06 -21.47
C ASP A 8 33.72 -1.22 -20.37
N ALA A 9 32.79 -0.34 -20.74
CA ALA A 9 32.00 0.45 -19.80
C ALA A 9 30.75 -0.30 -19.28
N ILE A 10 30.52 -1.53 -19.78
CA ILE A 10 29.40 -2.38 -19.32
C ILE A 10 29.86 -3.19 -18.13
N GLU A 11 29.32 -2.88 -16.95
CA GLU A 11 29.59 -3.61 -15.72
C GLU A 11 28.60 -4.79 -15.59
N VAL A 12 29.13 -5.99 -15.33
CA VAL A 12 28.32 -7.20 -15.11
C VAL A 12 28.36 -7.54 -13.63
N LEU A 13 27.20 -7.52 -12.98
CA LEU A 13 27.04 -7.85 -11.57
C LEU A 13 26.81 -9.35 -11.40
N ASN A 14 27.48 -9.98 -10.43
CA ASN A 14 27.39 -11.40 -10.17
C ASN A 14 26.82 -11.69 -8.76
N GLY A 15 26.29 -12.91 -8.57
CA GLY A 15 25.81 -13.37 -7.27
C GLY A 15 24.72 -12.49 -6.66
N LEU A 16 24.93 -12.01 -5.45
CA LEU A 16 23.98 -11.14 -4.71
C LEU A 16 24.24 -9.63 -4.88
N GLU A 17 25.24 -9.24 -5.64
CA GLU A 17 25.59 -7.84 -5.88
C GLU A 17 24.46 -7.02 -6.54
N PRO A 18 23.69 -7.54 -7.51
CA PRO A 18 22.53 -6.84 -8.08
C PRO A 18 21.51 -6.43 -7.02
N VAL A 19 21.26 -7.28 -6.05
CA VAL A 19 20.31 -7.02 -4.95
C VAL A 19 20.80 -5.87 -4.08
N ARG A 20 22.08 -5.88 -3.71
CA ARG A 20 22.68 -4.85 -2.86
C ARG A 20 22.74 -3.48 -3.54
N ARG A 21 23.02 -3.46 -4.85
CA ARG A 21 23.08 -2.20 -5.61
C ARG A 21 21.71 -1.57 -5.86
N ARG A 22 20.68 -2.40 -6.01
CA ARG A 22 19.30 -1.93 -6.29
C ARG A 22 18.27 -2.71 -5.48
N PRO A 23 18.26 -2.57 -4.14
CA PRO A 23 17.39 -3.35 -3.27
C PRO A 23 15.92 -3.14 -3.59
N GLY A 24 15.48 -1.93 -3.96
CA GLY A 24 14.09 -1.64 -4.33
C GLY A 24 13.56 -2.37 -5.56
N MET A 25 14.41 -3.07 -6.33
CA MET A 25 13.95 -3.99 -7.40
C MET A 25 13.51 -5.36 -6.84
N TYR A 26 13.91 -5.70 -5.63
CA TYR A 26 13.74 -7.05 -5.05
C TYR A 26 12.90 -7.05 -3.78
N THR A 27 12.83 -5.92 -3.06
CA THR A 27 12.11 -5.80 -1.80
C THR A 27 11.58 -4.38 -1.57
N ASP A 28 10.62 -4.24 -0.65
CA ASP A 28 10.25 -2.95 -0.09
C ASP A 28 11.37 -2.46 0.83
N THR A 29 11.91 -1.28 0.56
CA THR A 29 13.00 -0.66 1.32
C THR A 29 12.53 0.30 2.41
N THR A 30 11.23 0.49 2.61
CA THR A 30 10.72 1.34 3.68
C THR A 30 11.02 0.74 5.06
N ARG A 31 10.82 -0.58 5.21
CA ARG A 31 11.08 -1.35 6.43
C ARG A 31 11.47 -2.78 6.11
N PRO A 32 12.15 -3.50 7.03
CA PRO A 32 12.57 -4.88 6.79
C PRO A 32 11.42 -5.92 6.84
N ASN A 33 10.16 -5.48 6.97
CA ASN A 33 9.00 -6.36 7.06
C ASN A 33 8.89 -7.35 5.89
N HIS A 34 9.21 -6.91 4.67
CA HIS A 34 9.15 -7.78 3.50
C HIS A 34 10.22 -8.90 3.54
N LEU A 35 11.41 -8.62 4.11
CA LEU A 35 12.40 -9.68 4.35
C LEU A 35 11.86 -10.73 5.34
N GLY A 36 11.19 -10.26 6.41
CA GLY A 36 10.50 -11.15 7.36
C GLY A 36 9.42 -11.99 6.68
N GLN A 37 8.65 -11.39 5.81
CA GLN A 37 7.61 -12.08 5.03
C GLN A 37 8.21 -13.20 4.17
N GLU A 38 9.32 -12.98 3.47
CA GLU A 38 9.95 -14.00 2.62
C GLU A 38 10.43 -15.24 3.43
N VAL A 39 10.93 -15.03 4.66
CA VAL A 39 11.31 -16.14 5.55
C VAL A 39 10.07 -16.88 6.08
N ILE A 40 9.06 -16.13 6.51
CA ILE A 40 7.78 -16.67 6.99
C ILE A 40 7.08 -17.47 5.88
N ASP A 41 7.04 -16.94 4.64
CA ASP A 41 6.40 -17.60 3.50
C ASP A 41 7.07 -18.94 3.16
N ASN A 42 8.37 -19.08 3.34
CA ASN A 42 9.06 -20.36 3.15
C ASN A 42 8.61 -21.41 4.16
N SER A 43 8.42 -21.04 5.42
CA SER A 43 7.93 -21.94 6.47
C SER A 43 6.44 -22.27 6.28
N VAL A 44 5.65 -21.31 5.84
CA VAL A 44 4.23 -21.51 5.52
C VAL A 44 4.03 -22.40 4.29
N ASP A 45 4.92 -22.34 3.30
CA ASP A 45 4.90 -23.26 2.15
C ASP A 45 5.11 -24.73 2.58
N GLU A 46 5.89 -25.01 3.63
CA GLU A 46 5.99 -26.33 4.25
C GLU A 46 4.65 -26.76 4.90
N ALA A 47 3.92 -25.82 5.50
CA ALA A 47 2.58 -26.10 6.06
C ALA A 47 1.56 -26.37 4.95
N LEU A 48 1.56 -25.59 3.86
CA LEU A 48 0.73 -25.82 2.67
C LEU A 48 0.98 -27.20 2.05
N ALA A 49 2.24 -27.64 2.04
CA ALA A 49 2.62 -28.96 1.56
C ALA A 49 2.30 -30.08 2.58
N GLY A 50 1.71 -29.76 3.74
CA GLY A 50 1.31 -30.71 4.78
C GLY A 50 2.46 -31.22 5.65
N HIS A 51 3.61 -30.57 5.62
CA HIS A 51 4.81 -31.01 6.35
C HIS A 51 5.07 -30.24 7.66
N ALA A 52 4.55 -29.02 7.81
CA ALA A 52 4.66 -28.25 9.03
C ALA A 52 3.29 -28.03 9.69
N ARG A 53 3.27 -27.95 11.03
CA ARG A 53 2.09 -27.67 11.84
C ARG A 53 2.30 -26.51 12.81
N THR A 54 3.55 -26.13 13.04
CA THR A 54 3.90 -25.08 13.99
C THR A 54 4.90 -24.12 13.34
N LEU A 55 4.64 -22.84 13.48
CA LEU A 55 5.51 -21.75 13.10
C LEU A 55 5.73 -20.85 14.32
N GLU A 56 6.97 -20.61 14.70
CA GLU A 56 7.33 -19.71 15.79
C GLU A 56 8.14 -18.53 15.23
N VAL A 57 7.70 -17.30 15.52
CA VAL A 57 8.36 -16.07 15.07
C VAL A 57 8.71 -15.24 16.30
N THR A 58 9.98 -14.85 16.40
CA THR A 58 10.47 -14.02 17.50
C THR A 58 11.17 -12.78 16.97
N LEU A 59 10.68 -11.62 17.36
CA LEU A 59 11.34 -10.33 17.16
C LEU A 59 12.18 -10.00 18.39
N TYR A 60 13.48 -9.82 18.19
CA TYR A 60 14.44 -9.53 19.27
C TYR A 60 14.66 -8.02 19.45
N GLU A 61 15.21 -7.64 20.60
CA GLU A 61 15.54 -6.24 20.95
C GLU A 61 16.54 -5.61 19.96
N ASP A 62 17.45 -6.41 19.41
CA ASP A 62 18.44 -6.01 18.41
C ASP A 62 17.87 -5.91 16.99
N GLN A 63 16.54 -5.94 16.85
CA GLN A 63 15.82 -5.93 15.59
C GLN A 63 16.16 -7.12 14.67
N SER A 64 16.70 -8.22 15.20
CA SER A 64 16.74 -9.47 14.45
C SER A 64 15.40 -10.18 14.51
N LEU A 65 15.03 -10.87 13.43
CA LEU A 65 13.84 -11.71 13.35
C LEU A 65 14.27 -13.18 13.24
N GLU A 66 13.65 -14.01 14.06
CA GLU A 66 13.84 -15.46 14.05
C GLU A 66 12.53 -16.15 13.67
N VAL A 67 12.62 -17.09 12.74
CA VAL A 67 11.50 -17.91 12.26
C VAL A 67 11.89 -19.38 12.40
N ILE A 68 11.05 -20.17 13.04
CA ILE A 68 11.26 -21.60 13.28
C ILE A 68 10.02 -22.36 12.81
N ASP A 69 10.21 -23.37 11.98
CA ASP A 69 9.19 -24.32 11.57
C ASP A 69 9.53 -25.76 11.99
N ASP A 70 8.51 -26.61 11.99
CA ASP A 70 8.60 -28.05 12.20
C ASP A 70 8.42 -28.84 10.89
N GLY A 71 8.76 -28.24 9.75
CA GLY A 71 8.71 -28.83 8.42
C GLY A 71 9.79 -29.89 8.17
N ARG A 72 10.04 -30.20 6.91
CA ARG A 72 11.04 -31.22 6.51
C ARG A 72 12.50 -30.83 6.78
N GLY A 73 12.76 -29.54 6.99
CA GLY A 73 14.09 -28.96 7.02
C GLY A 73 14.66 -28.71 5.61
N MET A 74 15.39 -27.62 5.43
CA MET A 74 16.06 -27.31 4.16
C MET A 74 16.99 -28.45 3.73
N PRO A 75 17.20 -28.67 2.41
CA PRO A 75 18.11 -29.70 1.91
C PRO A 75 19.56 -29.39 2.33
N VAL A 76 20.24 -30.37 2.93
CA VAL A 76 21.62 -30.29 3.44
C VAL A 76 22.59 -31.07 2.57
N ASP A 77 22.07 -31.90 1.67
CA ASP A 77 22.83 -32.68 0.70
C ASP A 77 23.49 -31.77 -0.36
N ILE A 78 24.56 -32.28 -0.97
CA ILE A 78 25.32 -31.57 -2.00
C ILE A 78 24.56 -31.64 -3.33
N HIS A 79 24.31 -30.48 -3.94
CA HIS A 79 23.72 -30.41 -5.27
C HIS A 79 24.68 -30.97 -6.32
N PRO A 80 24.23 -31.93 -7.17
CA PRO A 80 25.14 -32.68 -8.03
C PRO A 80 25.85 -31.81 -9.09
N GLU A 81 25.24 -30.75 -9.57
CA GLU A 81 25.80 -29.88 -10.61
C GLU A 81 26.60 -28.69 -10.00
N GLU A 82 26.15 -28.17 -8.87
CA GLU A 82 26.69 -26.95 -8.28
C GLU A 82 27.79 -27.22 -7.25
N GLY A 83 27.86 -28.44 -6.71
CA GLY A 83 28.91 -28.86 -5.79
C GLY A 83 28.85 -28.23 -4.39
N VAL A 84 27.76 -27.52 -4.07
CA VAL A 84 27.52 -26.92 -2.76
C VAL A 84 26.28 -27.53 -2.13
N CYS A 85 26.12 -27.40 -0.81
CA CYS A 85 24.93 -27.91 -0.13
C CYS A 85 23.65 -27.10 -0.50
N GLY A 86 22.50 -27.77 -0.45
CA GLY A 86 21.24 -27.17 -0.87
C GLY A 86 20.89 -25.89 -0.11
N VAL A 87 21.12 -25.84 1.20
CA VAL A 87 20.88 -24.64 2.02
C VAL A 87 21.75 -23.45 1.59
N GLU A 88 23.02 -23.69 1.29
CA GLU A 88 23.93 -22.66 0.77
C GLU A 88 23.50 -22.17 -0.61
N LEU A 89 23.13 -23.10 -1.49
CA LEU A 89 22.64 -22.78 -2.83
C LEU A 89 21.44 -21.82 -2.79
N ILE A 90 20.46 -22.13 -1.94
CA ILE A 90 19.22 -21.33 -1.79
C ILE A 90 19.51 -19.93 -1.24
N LEU A 91 20.51 -19.79 -0.34
CA LEU A 91 20.85 -18.50 0.29
C LEU A 91 21.81 -17.65 -0.55
N CYS A 92 22.66 -18.24 -1.39
CA CYS A 92 23.71 -17.52 -2.11
C CYS A 92 23.42 -17.31 -3.60
N LYS A 93 22.48 -18.05 -4.19
CA LYS A 93 22.14 -17.91 -5.61
C LYS A 93 20.74 -17.40 -5.83
N LEU A 94 20.63 -16.39 -6.69
CA LEU A 94 19.34 -15.95 -7.22
C LEU A 94 18.77 -17.02 -8.16
N HIS A 95 17.46 -17.16 -8.16
CA HIS A 95 16.73 -18.14 -8.98
C HIS A 95 17.10 -19.60 -8.68
N ALA A 96 17.49 -19.90 -7.45
CA ALA A 96 17.68 -21.23 -6.93
C ALA A 96 16.55 -21.63 -5.98
N GLY A 97 15.93 -22.78 -6.18
CA GLY A 97 14.86 -23.26 -5.29
C GLY A 97 14.13 -24.49 -5.80
N GLY A 98 13.61 -25.30 -4.89
CA GLY A 98 12.84 -26.52 -5.20
C GLY A 98 11.39 -26.28 -5.63
N LYS A 99 10.97 -25.02 -5.79
CA LYS A 99 9.60 -24.60 -6.09
C LYS A 99 9.35 -24.33 -7.59
N PHE A 100 10.40 -24.43 -8.43
CA PHE A 100 10.28 -24.30 -9.90
C PHE A 100 9.62 -25.52 -10.56
N SER A 101 9.54 -26.64 -9.86
CA SER A 101 8.82 -27.82 -10.34
C SER A 101 7.69 -28.17 -9.37
N ASN A 102 6.52 -28.47 -9.90
CA ASN A 102 5.33 -28.86 -9.12
C ASN A 102 5.46 -30.24 -8.44
N LYS A 103 6.66 -30.82 -8.42
CA LYS A 103 6.90 -32.15 -7.82
C LYS A 103 6.86 -32.15 -6.29
N ASN A 104 7.33 -31.07 -5.67
CA ASN A 104 7.45 -30.98 -4.22
C ASN A 104 6.40 -30.06 -3.58
N TYR A 105 5.86 -29.10 -4.35
CA TYR A 105 4.88 -28.15 -3.89
C TYR A 105 3.83 -27.97 -4.99
N GLN A 106 2.57 -28.30 -4.70
CA GLN A 106 1.46 -28.11 -5.64
C GLN A 106 1.10 -26.63 -5.77
N PHE A 107 1.13 -25.91 -4.66
CA PHE A 107 0.95 -24.47 -4.56
C PHE A 107 2.05 -23.89 -3.67
N SER A 108 2.62 -22.76 -4.02
CA SER A 108 3.62 -22.08 -3.19
C SER A 108 3.56 -20.56 -3.36
N GLY A 109 3.93 -19.83 -2.31
CA GLY A 109 4.10 -18.39 -2.36
C GLY A 109 5.44 -17.97 -2.98
N GLY A 110 6.48 -18.78 -2.79
CA GLY A 110 7.84 -18.53 -3.31
C GLY A 110 8.01 -18.94 -4.76
N LEU A 111 7.67 -18.05 -5.71
CA LEU A 111 7.65 -18.37 -7.15
C LEU A 111 8.96 -18.09 -7.88
N HIS A 112 9.78 -17.15 -7.41
CA HIS A 112 10.92 -16.63 -8.16
C HIS A 112 12.27 -17.19 -7.72
N GLY A 113 12.30 -17.92 -6.61
CA GLY A 113 13.54 -18.49 -6.05
C GLY A 113 14.58 -17.43 -5.65
N VAL A 114 14.10 -16.25 -5.23
CA VAL A 114 14.98 -15.13 -4.85
C VAL A 114 14.75 -14.65 -3.40
N GLY A 115 13.63 -14.94 -2.77
CA GLY A 115 13.25 -14.34 -1.49
C GLY A 115 14.30 -14.51 -0.40
N ILE A 116 14.70 -15.73 -0.09
CA ILE A 116 15.67 -15.99 0.98
C ILE A 116 17.10 -15.52 0.63
N SER A 117 17.48 -15.51 -0.65
CA SER A 117 18.75 -14.97 -1.09
C SER A 117 18.77 -13.43 -1.01
N VAL A 118 17.62 -12.77 -1.20
CA VAL A 118 17.44 -11.33 -0.95
C VAL A 118 17.57 -11.03 0.55
N VAL A 119 16.99 -11.86 1.43
CA VAL A 119 17.18 -11.74 2.89
C VAL A 119 18.67 -11.82 3.24
N ASN A 120 19.38 -12.79 2.69
CA ASN A 120 20.82 -12.94 2.93
C ASN A 120 21.62 -11.73 2.40
N ALA A 121 21.29 -11.24 1.20
CA ALA A 121 21.98 -10.10 0.59
C ALA A 121 21.84 -8.79 1.39
N LEU A 122 20.68 -8.57 2.04
CA LEU A 122 20.32 -7.32 2.71
C LEU A 122 20.40 -7.43 4.25
N SER A 123 21.07 -8.47 4.76
CA SER A 123 21.28 -8.68 6.19
C SER A 123 22.76 -8.57 6.55
N GLU A 124 23.05 -8.01 7.71
CA GLU A 124 24.39 -8.04 8.30
C GLU A 124 24.83 -9.46 8.60
N ARG A 125 23.89 -10.27 9.09
CA ARG A 125 24.11 -11.67 9.45
C ARG A 125 22.85 -12.50 9.22
N VAL A 126 23.03 -13.75 8.79
CA VAL A 126 21.98 -14.77 8.71
C VAL A 126 22.52 -16.07 9.32
N GLU A 127 21.76 -16.64 10.23
CA GLU A 127 22.03 -17.94 10.85
C GLU A 127 20.92 -18.92 10.50
N VAL A 128 21.31 -20.09 10.02
CA VAL A 128 20.36 -21.15 9.67
C VAL A 128 20.72 -22.43 10.42
N THR A 129 19.75 -22.96 11.16
CA THR A 129 19.83 -24.28 11.79
C THR A 129 18.82 -25.20 11.11
N VAL A 130 19.27 -26.34 10.63
CA VAL A 130 18.43 -27.35 9.99
C VAL A 130 18.43 -28.62 10.81
N ARG A 131 17.25 -29.10 11.17
CA ARG A 131 17.03 -30.41 11.78
C ARG A 131 16.50 -31.37 10.72
N ARG A 132 17.33 -32.33 10.33
CA ARG A 132 17.00 -33.29 9.29
C ARG A 132 17.76 -34.60 9.48
N ASP A 133 17.14 -35.72 9.16
CA ASP A 133 17.70 -37.05 9.19
C ASP A 133 18.36 -37.46 10.53
N GLY A 134 17.82 -36.91 11.63
CA GLY A 134 18.31 -37.17 12.98
C GLY A 134 19.51 -36.36 13.41
N GLN A 135 19.93 -35.39 12.60
CA GLN A 135 21.05 -34.49 12.86
C GLN A 135 20.62 -33.04 12.90
N VAL A 136 21.41 -32.20 13.56
CA VAL A 136 21.29 -30.74 13.59
C VAL A 136 22.49 -30.16 12.86
N TYR A 137 22.20 -29.31 11.88
CA TYR A 137 23.17 -28.64 11.03
C TYR A 137 23.08 -27.14 11.25
N ASP A 138 24.24 -26.46 11.34
CA ASP A 138 24.32 -25.00 11.41
C ASP A 138 25.21 -24.47 10.29
N ILE A 139 24.78 -23.35 9.72
CA ILE A 139 25.48 -22.55 8.71
C ILE A 139 25.23 -21.08 8.98
N ALA A 140 26.20 -20.20 8.70
CA ALA A 140 26.04 -18.77 8.89
C ALA A 140 26.65 -17.96 7.74
N PHE A 141 26.05 -16.78 7.53
CA PHE A 141 26.41 -15.82 6.50
C PHE A 141 26.54 -14.43 7.10
N GLU A 142 27.45 -13.63 6.57
CA GLU A 142 27.58 -12.20 6.87
C GLU A 142 27.59 -11.43 5.55
N LYS A 143 26.73 -10.45 5.44
CA LYS A 143 26.58 -9.61 4.24
C LYS A 143 26.48 -10.42 2.94
N GLY A 144 25.77 -11.55 3.00
CA GLY A 144 25.55 -12.48 1.88
C GLY A 144 26.68 -13.46 1.59
N GLU A 145 27.81 -13.34 2.28
CA GLU A 145 28.93 -14.24 2.12
C GLU A 145 28.93 -15.32 3.22
N LYS A 146 29.22 -16.55 2.86
CA LYS A 146 29.29 -17.64 3.82
C LYS A 146 30.51 -17.47 4.76
N VAL A 147 30.24 -17.35 6.07
CA VAL A 147 31.31 -17.22 7.11
C VAL A 147 31.49 -18.47 7.96
N GLN A 148 30.50 -19.36 7.94
CA GLN A 148 30.55 -20.66 8.60
C GLN A 148 30.08 -21.74 7.64
N GLU A 149 30.90 -22.78 7.48
CA GLU A 149 30.54 -23.97 6.69
C GLU A 149 29.38 -24.73 7.36
N LEU A 150 28.59 -25.45 6.53
CA LEU A 150 27.56 -26.34 7.06
C LEU A 150 28.22 -27.42 7.93
N THR A 151 27.95 -27.39 9.22
CA THR A 151 28.51 -28.33 10.19
C THR A 151 27.42 -29.02 10.99
N ILE A 152 27.70 -30.28 11.35
CA ILE A 152 26.83 -31.01 12.28
C ILE A 152 27.18 -30.57 13.69
N THR A 153 26.22 -29.93 14.36
CA THR A 153 26.40 -29.41 15.72
C THR A 153 25.72 -30.24 16.79
N GLY A 154 24.85 -31.17 16.38
CA GLY A 154 24.12 -32.01 17.33
C GLY A 154 23.32 -33.13 16.67
N THR A 155 22.59 -33.86 17.50
CA THR A 155 21.67 -34.90 17.07
C THR A 155 20.24 -34.58 17.55
N CYS A 156 19.24 -34.98 16.80
CA CYS A 156 17.84 -34.84 17.17
C CYS A 156 17.06 -36.15 16.91
N GLY A 157 15.84 -36.24 17.40
CA GLY A 157 14.99 -37.39 17.03
C GLY A 157 14.67 -37.36 15.53
N ARG A 158 14.64 -38.51 14.87
CA ARG A 158 14.36 -38.59 13.41
C ARG A 158 13.06 -37.90 12.95
N ARG A 159 12.08 -37.76 13.85
CA ARG A 159 10.83 -37.04 13.58
C ARG A 159 10.86 -35.56 13.97
N ASN A 160 11.93 -35.12 14.65
CA ASN A 160 12.13 -33.73 15.01
C ASN A 160 12.89 -33.04 13.88
N THR A 161 12.16 -32.68 12.84
CA THR A 161 12.67 -31.97 11.66
C THR A 161 12.27 -30.50 11.71
N GLY A 162 12.82 -29.68 10.84
CA GLY A 162 12.44 -28.28 10.68
C GLY A 162 13.61 -27.37 10.37
N THR A 163 13.32 -26.12 10.12
CA THR A 163 14.29 -25.07 9.86
C THR A 163 14.15 -23.93 10.84
N ARG A 164 15.27 -23.38 11.28
CA ARG A 164 15.36 -22.12 12.02
C ARG A 164 16.17 -21.15 11.19
N VAL A 165 15.63 -19.97 10.90
CA VAL A 165 16.35 -18.88 10.25
C VAL A 165 16.28 -17.68 11.18
N ARG A 166 17.44 -17.13 11.54
CA ARG A 166 17.53 -15.83 12.22
C ARG A 166 18.37 -14.89 11.39
N PHE A 167 17.88 -13.68 11.17
CA PHE A 167 18.59 -12.69 10.37
C PHE A 167 18.54 -11.31 11.00
N TRP A 168 19.56 -10.50 10.72
CA TRP A 168 19.75 -9.14 11.18
C TRP A 168 19.72 -8.22 9.97
N PRO A 169 18.61 -7.51 9.69
CA PRO A 169 18.54 -6.59 8.56
C PRO A 169 19.62 -5.51 8.64
N GLU A 170 20.32 -5.25 7.54
CA GLU A 170 21.35 -4.21 7.48
C GLU A 170 20.68 -2.83 7.34
N ALA A 171 20.84 -1.98 8.36
CA ALA A 171 20.08 -0.75 8.56
C ALA A 171 20.10 0.23 7.37
N HIS A 172 21.22 0.30 6.65
CA HIS A 172 21.40 1.28 5.58
C HIS A 172 20.57 1.03 4.32
N TYR A 173 19.95 -0.16 4.19
CA TYR A 173 19.08 -0.47 3.07
C TYR A 173 17.63 -0.03 3.27
N PHE A 174 17.26 0.41 4.48
CA PHE A 174 15.88 0.70 4.85
C PHE A 174 15.72 2.13 5.35
N ASP A 175 14.62 2.80 4.96
CA ASP A 175 14.28 4.13 5.48
C ASP A 175 14.09 4.09 7.00
N SER A 176 13.47 3.03 7.51
CA SER A 176 13.42 2.70 8.93
C SER A 176 13.92 1.27 9.16
N PRO A 177 15.00 1.08 9.95
CA PRO A 177 15.57 -0.25 10.20
C PRO A 177 14.75 -1.10 11.17
N ARG A 178 13.65 -0.57 11.71
CA ARG A 178 12.79 -1.27 12.66
C ARG A 178 11.62 -1.95 11.97
N PHE A 179 11.32 -3.18 12.41
CA PHE A 179 10.11 -3.87 12.01
C PHE A 179 8.86 -3.12 12.47
N SER A 180 7.84 -3.06 11.64
CA SER A 180 6.48 -2.74 12.05
C SER A 180 5.85 -3.98 12.67
N VAL A 181 5.65 -3.95 14.00
CA VAL A 181 5.07 -5.07 14.76
C VAL A 181 3.64 -5.34 14.31
N SER A 182 2.84 -4.29 14.10
CA SER A 182 1.45 -4.41 13.65
C SER A 182 1.34 -5.10 12.28
N LYS A 183 2.25 -4.78 11.33
CA LYS A 183 2.30 -5.47 10.03
C LYS A 183 2.71 -6.93 10.17
N LEU A 184 3.64 -7.27 11.10
CA LEU A 184 4.00 -8.66 11.38
C LEU A 184 2.84 -9.44 12.01
N GLU A 185 2.15 -8.85 12.98
CA GLU A 185 0.98 -9.47 13.63
C GLU A 185 -0.13 -9.75 12.61
N HIS A 186 -0.46 -8.76 11.78
CA HIS A 186 -1.47 -8.92 10.73
C HIS A 186 -1.08 -10.02 9.73
N LEU A 187 0.17 -10.02 9.26
CA LEU A 187 0.68 -11.04 8.36
C LEU A 187 0.58 -12.45 8.98
N LEU A 188 1.03 -12.62 10.21
CA LEU A 188 1.03 -13.92 10.90
C LEU A 188 -0.39 -14.42 11.17
N LYS A 189 -1.28 -13.53 11.61
CA LYS A 189 -2.70 -13.84 11.79
C LYS A 189 -3.33 -14.30 10.48
N ALA A 190 -3.09 -13.57 9.38
CA ALA A 190 -3.58 -13.94 8.05
C ALA A 190 -3.05 -15.32 7.59
N LYS A 191 -1.77 -15.63 7.83
CA LYS A 191 -1.21 -16.96 7.50
C LYS A 191 -1.87 -18.08 8.31
N ALA A 192 -2.14 -17.87 9.60
CA ALA A 192 -2.86 -18.85 10.43
C ALA A 192 -4.29 -19.11 9.90
N VAL A 193 -4.98 -18.06 9.49
CA VAL A 193 -6.33 -18.13 8.90
C VAL A 193 -6.35 -18.92 7.58
N LEU A 194 -5.36 -18.63 6.72
CA LEU A 194 -5.26 -19.21 5.37
C LEU A 194 -4.72 -20.64 5.35
N CYS A 195 -4.14 -21.09 6.46
CA CYS A 195 -3.64 -22.46 6.66
C CYS A 195 -4.34 -23.12 7.86
N PRO A 196 -5.58 -23.61 7.72
CA PRO A 196 -6.30 -24.26 8.80
C PRO A 196 -5.47 -25.36 9.48
N GLY A 197 -5.41 -25.36 10.81
CA GLY A 197 -4.63 -26.30 11.60
C GLY A 197 -3.15 -25.95 11.78
N LEU A 198 -2.65 -24.86 11.16
CA LEU A 198 -1.31 -24.30 11.45
C LEU A 198 -1.37 -23.44 12.71
N THR A 199 -0.55 -23.78 13.70
CA THR A 199 -0.36 -22.96 14.90
C THR A 199 0.80 -22.00 14.68
N ILE A 200 0.52 -20.69 14.75
CA ILE A 200 1.52 -19.65 14.65
C ILE A 200 1.69 -18.96 16.00
N LYS A 201 2.92 -18.89 16.49
CA LYS A 201 3.29 -18.20 17.72
C LYS A 201 4.18 -17.01 17.42
N PHE A 202 3.87 -15.87 17.99
CA PHE A 202 4.66 -14.66 17.88
C PHE A 202 5.11 -14.17 19.25
N LEU A 203 6.39 -13.84 19.37
CA LEU A 203 7.00 -13.24 20.54
C LEU A 203 7.73 -11.96 20.16
N ASP A 204 7.26 -10.83 20.62
CA ASP A 204 8.01 -9.59 20.61
C ASP A 204 8.79 -9.40 21.92
N LYS A 205 10.10 -9.53 21.88
CA LYS A 205 10.97 -9.38 23.06
C LYS A 205 11.13 -7.91 23.49
N ASN A 206 10.82 -6.95 22.62
CA ASN A 206 10.86 -5.52 22.98
C ASN A 206 9.75 -5.15 23.97
N THR A 207 8.54 -5.70 23.74
CA THR A 207 7.35 -5.40 24.54
C THR A 207 6.95 -6.52 25.49
N GLY A 208 7.49 -7.73 25.27
CA GLY A 208 7.11 -8.94 26.00
C GLY A 208 5.77 -9.55 25.54
N ILE A 209 5.17 -9.03 24.47
CA ILE A 209 3.89 -9.52 23.92
C ILE A 209 4.09 -10.93 23.36
N LYS A 210 3.17 -11.83 23.72
CA LYS A 210 3.08 -13.18 23.19
C LYS A 210 1.70 -13.39 22.59
N LEU A 211 1.65 -13.78 21.33
CA LEU A 211 0.42 -14.05 20.60
C LEU A 211 0.48 -15.47 20.02
N GLU A 212 -0.66 -16.12 19.96
CA GLU A 212 -0.81 -17.45 19.34
C GLU A 212 -2.11 -17.49 18.55
N TRP A 213 -2.04 -17.97 17.32
CA TRP A 213 -3.19 -18.13 16.44
C TRP A 213 -3.24 -19.55 15.89
N CYS A 214 -4.43 -20.15 15.94
CA CYS A 214 -4.75 -21.40 15.29
C CYS A 214 -6.25 -21.37 14.94
N TYR A 215 -6.57 -21.59 13.68
CA TYR A 215 -7.95 -21.58 13.20
C TYR A 215 -8.29 -22.93 12.59
N GLU A 216 -9.46 -23.47 12.92
CA GLU A 216 -9.97 -24.71 12.33
C GLU A 216 -10.83 -24.41 11.10
N ASP A 217 -11.77 -23.45 11.20
CA ASP A 217 -12.66 -23.00 10.12
C ASP A 217 -12.15 -21.74 9.38
N GLY A 218 -10.87 -21.41 9.56
CA GLY A 218 -10.10 -20.44 8.77
C GLY A 218 -10.80 -19.12 8.46
N LEU A 219 -11.20 -18.93 7.21
CA LEU A 219 -11.75 -17.66 6.72
C LEU A 219 -13.04 -17.24 7.40
N LYS A 220 -13.91 -18.19 7.76
CA LYS A 220 -15.19 -17.92 8.41
C LYS A 220 -14.99 -17.29 9.78
N ASP A 221 -14.18 -17.94 10.63
CA ASP A 221 -13.95 -17.50 12.00
C ASP A 221 -13.27 -16.13 12.03
N TYR A 222 -12.34 -15.92 11.11
CA TYR A 222 -11.64 -14.65 10.99
C TYR A 222 -12.59 -13.51 10.55
N LEU A 223 -13.45 -13.75 9.56
CA LEU A 223 -14.42 -12.75 9.13
C LEU A 223 -15.42 -12.43 10.25
N VAL A 224 -15.95 -13.47 10.92
CA VAL A 224 -16.89 -13.29 12.05
C VAL A 224 -16.26 -12.47 13.18
N ASP A 225 -15.00 -12.74 13.52
CA ASP A 225 -14.29 -11.97 14.56
C ASP A 225 -14.07 -10.52 14.15
N ALA A 226 -13.70 -10.29 12.88
CA ALA A 226 -13.45 -8.95 12.35
C ALA A 226 -14.71 -8.07 12.30
N VAL A 227 -15.88 -8.66 12.02
CA VAL A 227 -17.15 -7.91 11.89
C VAL A 227 -18.08 -8.04 13.09
N LYS A 228 -17.62 -8.64 14.20
CA LYS A 228 -18.45 -8.95 15.39
C LYS A 228 -19.20 -7.78 16.02
N GLN A 229 -18.75 -6.56 15.78
CA GLN A 229 -19.41 -5.34 16.31
C GLN A 229 -20.48 -4.78 15.36
N PHE A 230 -20.68 -5.39 14.20
CA PHE A 230 -21.61 -4.93 13.18
C PHE A 230 -22.73 -5.94 12.94
N THR A 231 -23.89 -5.46 12.51
CA THR A 231 -24.97 -6.32 12.03
C THR A 231 -24.59 -6.88 10.67
N CYS A 232 -24.55 -8.20 10.52
CA CYS A 232 -24.16 -8.88 9.29
C CYS A 232 -25.37 -9.47 8.55
N LEU A 233 -25.36 -9.39 7.23
CA LEU A 233 -26.30 -10.04 6.36
C LEU A 233 -25.53 -10.86 5.30
N PRO A 234 -25.61 -12.19 5.31
CA PRO A 234 -26.27 -13.04 6.31
C PRO A 234 -25.58 -12.96 7.68
N GLU A 235 -26.30 -13.33 8.75
CA GLU A 235 -25.76 -13.41 10.11
C GLU A 235 -24.56 -14.38 10.20
N GLN A 236 -24.64 -15.50 9.47
CA GLN A 236 -23.50 -16.38 9.23
C GLN A 236 -22.93 -16.09 7.83
N PRO A 237 -21.64 -15.77 7.70
CA PRO A 237 -21.03 -15.46 6.40
C PRO A 237 -21.33 -16.52 5.34
N PHE A 238 -21.53 -16.08 4.09
CA PHE A 238 -21.56 -16.97 2.96
C PHE A 238 -20.13 -17.45 2.69
N VAL A 239 -19.89 -18.73 2.95
CA VAL A 239 -18.59 -19.39 2.76
C VAL A 239 -18.66 -20.41 1.67
N GLY A 240 -17.54 -20.68 1.04
CA GLY A 240 -17.41 -21.76 0.08
C GLY A 240 -15.96 -22.09 -0.20
N THR A 241 -15.76 -23.28 -0.68
CA THR A 241 -14.49 -23.82 -1.15
C THR A 241 -14.71 -24.64 -2.41
N PHE A 242 -13.80 -24.51 -3.33
CA PHE A 242 -13.79 -25.32 -4.56
C PHE A 242 -12.36 -25.57 -5.00
N SER A 243 -12.06 -26.82 -5.39
CA SER A 243 -10.72 -27.20 -5.80
C SER A 243 -10.74 -28.07 -7.05
N THR A 244 -9.73 -27.88 -7.86
CA THR A 244 -9.35 -28.71 -9.02
C THR A 244 -7.89 -29.12 -8.87
N ASP A 245 -7.38 -29.93 -9.78
CA ASP A 245 -5.95 -30.32 -9.78
C ASP A 245 -5.00 -29.13 -10.03
N GLN A 246 -5.50 -28.00 -10.56
CA GLN A 246 -4.67 -26.84 -10.93
C GLN A 246 -4.94 -25.59 -10.10
N SER A 247 -6.11 -25.48 -9.50
CA SER A 247 -6.51 -24.29 -8.75
C SER A 247 -7.51 -24.62 -7.66
N ALA A 248 -7.44 -23.89 -6.54
CA ALA A 248 -8.44 -23.95 -5.49
C ALA A 248 -8.83 -22.51 -5.09
N VAL A 249 -10.08 -22.34 -4.69
CA VAL A 249 -10.59 -21.05 -4.21
C VAL A 249 -11.42 -21.25 -2.96
N ASP A 250 -11.14 -20.43 -1.94
CA ASP A 250 -11.86 -20.36 -0.68
C ASP A 250 -12.35 -18.92 -0.49
N TRP A 251 -13.59 -18.75 0.00
CA TRP A 251 -14.11 -17.42 0.29
C TRP A 251 -14.99 -17.43 1.53
N ALA A 252 -15.05 -16.28 2.19
CA ALA A 252 -16.02 -15.92 3.19
C ALA A 252 -16.45 -14.48 2.94
N LEU A 253 -17.76 -14.21 2.93
CA LEU A 253 -18.26 -12.85 2.75
C LEU A 253 -19.62 -12.63 3.43
N CYS A 254 -19.88 -11.38 3.80
CA CYS A 254 -21.16 -10.88 4.30
C CYS A 254 -21.30 -9.40 3.93
N TRP A 255 -22.50 -8.87 4.11
CA TRP A 255 -22.77 -7.44 3.94
C TRP A 255 -23.08 -6.79 5.28
N LEU A 256 -22.74 -5.50 5.42
CA LEU A 256 -22.97 -4.68 6.62
C LEU A 256 -24.08 -3.65 6.31
N PRO A 257 -25.37 -3.99 6.48
CA PRO A 257 -26.49 -3.12 6.05
C PRO A 257 -26.48 -1.73 6.67
N GLU A 258 -26.05 -1.62 7.92
CA GLU A 258 -25.97 -0.35 8.65
C GLU A 258 -24.69 0.44 8.34
N GLY A 259 -23.80 -0.14 7.52
CA GLY A 259 -22.45 0.36 7.28
C GLY A 259 -21.51 -0.08 8.38
N GLY A 260 -20.25 0.23 8.22
CA GLY A 260 -19.16 -0.15 9.13
C GLY A 260 -17.86 -0.28 8.36
N GLU A 261 -16.83 -0.66 9.09
CA GLU A 261 -15.52 -0.96 8.53
C GLU A 261 -15.58 -2.33 7.84
N CYS A 262 -15.52 -2.32 6.50
CA CYS A 262 -15.59 -3.55 5.72
C CYS A 262 -14.20 -4.17 5.60
N LEU A 263 -14.00 -5.36 6.17
CA LEU A 263 -12.82 -6.16 5.89
C LEU A 263 -12.82 -6.54 4.39
N ALA A 264 -11.75 -6.22 3.69
CA ALA A 264 -11.62 -6.46 2.24
C ALA A 264 -10.23 -7.04 1.94
N GLU A 265 -10.08 -8.34 2.08
CA GLU A 265 -8.79 -9.01 1.93
C GLU A 265 -8.82 -10.06 0.83
N SER A 266 -7.73 -10.12 0.06
CA SER A 266 -7.55 -11.16 -0.95
C SER A 266 -6.13 -11.70 -0.97
N TYR A 267 -6.01 -12.98 -1.29
CA TYR A 267 -4.77 -13.74 -1.21
C TYR A 267 -4.59 -14.64 -2.41
N VAL A 268 -3.36 -14.78 -2.88
CA VAL A 268 -2.96 -15.72 -3.93
C VAL A 268 -1.80 -16.55 -3.42
N ASN A 269 -1.96 -17.87 -3.32
CA ASN A 269 -0.98 -18.76 -2.72
C ASN A 269 -0.50 -18.24 -1.35
N LEU A 270 -1.44 -17.77 -0.52
CA LEU A 270 -1.25 -17.17 0.80
C LEU A 270 -0.51 -15.83 0.83
N ILE A 271 -0.20 -15.24 -0.33
CA ILE A 271 0.40 -13.91 -0.44
C ILE A 271 -0.74 -12.88 -0.46
N PRO A 272 -0.71 -11.86 0.40
CA PRO A 272 -1.71 -10.81 0.37
C PRO A 272 -1.63 -10.01 -0.94
N THR A 273 -2.78 -9.79 -1.56
CA THR A 273 -2.90 -8.99 -2.77
C THR A 273 -3.65 -7.70 -2.43
N ALA A 274 -2.96 -6.75 -1.82
CA ALA A 274 -3.55 -5.51 -1.33
C ALA A 274 -4.26 -4.70 -2.44
N GLN A 275 -3.74 -4.75 -3.67
CA GLN A 275 -4.38 -4.14 -4.85
C GLN A 275 -5.35 -5.08 -5.58
N GLY A 276 -5.71 -6.21 -4.96
CA GLY A 276 -6.63 -7.19 -5.52
C GLY A 276 -6.11 -7.82 -6.82
N GLY A 277 -6.91 -7.75 -7.88
CA GLY A 277 -6.54 -8.29 -9.18
C GLY A 277 -7.67 -9.07 -9.85
N THR A 278 -7.30 -9.92 -10.81
CA THR A 278 -8.25 -10.66 -11.63
C THR A 278 -9.16 -11.61 -10.84
N HIS A 279 -8.68 -12.19 -9.75
CA HIS A 279 -9.48 -13.06 -8.87
C HIS A 279 -10.59 -12.28 -8.12
N VAL A 280 -10.28 -11.08 -7.61
CA VAL A 280 -11.28 -10.20 -6.97
C VAL A 280 -12.32 -9.73 -7.99
N ASN A 281 -11.88 -9.40 -9.21
CA ASN A 281 -12.81 -9.07 -10.30
C ASN A 281 -13.72 -10.26 -10.63
N GLY A 282 -13.19 -11.48 -10.58
CA GLY A 282 -13.98 -12.70 -10.74
C GLY A 282 -15.02 -12.86 -9.65
N LEU A 283 -14.66 -12.65 -8.38
CA LEU A 283 -15.59 -12.67 -7.25
C LEU A 283 -16.73 -11.66 -7.45
N ARG A 284 -16.40 -10.42 -7.77
CA ARG A 284 -17.38 -9.35 -8.03
C ARG A 284 -18.35 -9.73 -9.16
N GLN A 285 -17.81 -10.26 -10.26
CA GLN A 285 -18.63 -10.64 -11.41
C GLN A 285 -19.53 -11.81 -11.09
N GLY A 286 -19.01 -12.86 -10.43
CA GLY A 286 -19.80 -14.04 -10.07
C GLY A 286 -20.97 -13.72 -9.15
N LEU A 287 -20.73 -12.90 -8.12
CA LEU A 287 -21.78 -12.41 -7.21
C LEU A 287 -22.84 -11.59 -7.96
N LEU A 288 -22.39 -10.69 -8.85
CA LEU A 288 -23.30 -9.83 -9.62
C LEU A 288 -24.20 -10.65 -10.55
N ASP A 289 -23.62 -11.61 -11.27
CA ASP A 289 -24.37 -12.41 -12.24
C ASP A 289 -25.44 -13.28 -11.55
N ALA A 290 -25.08 -13.90 -10.42
CA ALA A 290 -26.02 -14.68 -9.61
C ALA A 290 -27.15 -13.79 -9.03
N MET A 291 -26.82 -12.61 -8.50
CA MET A 291 -27.82 -11.69 -7.95
C MET A 291 -28.75 -11.13 -9.04
N ARG A 292 -28.23 -10.80 -10.22
CA ARG A 292 -29.04 -10.36 -11.36
C ARG A 292 -30.02 -11.44 -11.79
N GLU A 293 -29.57 -12.68 -11.99
CA GLU A 293 -30.44 -13.81 -12.34
C GLU A 293 -31.51 -14.03 -11.29
N PHE A 294 -31.17 -13.97 -9.99
CA PHE A 294 -32.14 -14.09 -8.91
C PHE A 294 -33.21 -12.97 -8.95
N CYS A 295 -32.75 -11.71 -9.09
CA CYS A 295 -33.65 -10.56 -9.15
C CYS A 295 -34.57 -10.57 -10.39
N GLU A 296 -34.04 -10.96 -11.56
CA GLU A 296 -34.79 -11.09 -12.81
C GLU A 296 -35.84 -12.18 -12.71
N PHE A 297 -35.48 -13.35 -12.22
CA PHE A 297 -36.38 -14.48 -12.08
C PHE A 297 -37.57 -14.17 -11.14
N ARG A 298 -37.36 -13.39 -10.10
CA ARG A 298 -38.37 -13.01 -9.12
C ARG A 298 -39.04 -11.65 -9.38
N ASN A 299 -38.67 -10.97 -10.47
CA ASN A 299 -39.18 -9.63 -10.82
C ASN A 299 -38.98 -8.58 -9.71
N LEU A 300 -37.85 -8.62 -8.99
CA LEU A 300 -37.56 -7.70 -7.89
C LEU A 300 -37.04 -6.33 -8.35
N LEU A 301 -36.51 -6.22 -9.58
CA LEU A 301 -35.89 -5.00 -10.09
C LEU A 301 -36.95 -3.94 -10.43
N PRO A 302 -36.91 -2.74 -9.84
CA PRO A 302 -37.75 -1.62 -10.25
C PRO A 302 -37.46 -1.20 -11.70
N ARG A 303 -38.44 -0.64 -12.38
CA ARG A 303 -38.30 -0.18 -13.78
C ARG A 303 -37.10 0.74 -13.95
N GLY A 304 -36.19 0.40 -14.86
CA GLY A 304 -35.01 1.19 -15.21
C GLY A 304 -33.84 1.06 -14.27
N VAL A 305 -33.93 0.25 -13.20
CA VAL A 305 -32.81 -0.08 -12.33
C VAL A 305 -32.02 -1.25 -12.92
N LYS A 306 -30.72 -1.08 -13.06
CA LYS A 306 -29.76 -2.15 -13.42
C LYS A 306 -28.71 -2.23 -12.34
N LEU A 307 -28.47 -3.43 -11.80
CA LEU A 307 -27.39 -3.66 -10.85
C LEU A 307 -26.03 -3.63 -11.56
N THR A 308 -25.07 -3.01 -10.93
CA THR A 308 -23.66 -2.97 -11.35
C THR A 308 -22.78 -3.67 -10.30
N PRO A 309 -21.51 -3.99 -10.61
CA PRO A 309 -20.63 -4.60 -9.61
C PRO A 309 -20.52 -3.78 -8.32
N GLU A 310 -20.56 -2.47 -8.40
CA GLU A 310 -20.48 -1.56 -7.26
C GLU A 310 -21.68 -1.73 -6.31
N ASP A 311 -22.88 -2.01 -6.85
CA ASP A 311 -24.08 -2.11 -6.04
C ASP A 311 -24.11 -3.35 -5.14
N ILE A 312 -23.54 -4.47 -5.61
CA ILE A 312 -23.39 -5.67 -4.80
C ILE A 312 -22.15 -5.62 -3.90
N TRP A 313 -21.15 -4.84 -4.32
CA TRP A 313 -19.90 -4.68 -3.58
C TRP A 313 -20.00 -3.64 -2.46
N ASP A 314 -20.97 -2.75 -2.54
CA ASP A 314 -21.26 -1.76 -1.49
C ASP A 314 -21.50 -2.47 -0.16
N ARG A 315 -20.71 -2.11 0.87
CA ARG A 315 -20.77 -2.69 2.22
C ARG A 315 -20.49 -4.19 2.30
N CYS A 316 -19.84 -4.77 1.31
CA CYS A 316 -19.42 -6.16 1.31
C CYS A 316 -18.09 -6.32 2.07
N ALA A 317 -18.11 -7.04 3.18
CA ALA A 317 -16.92 -7.53 3.85
C ALA A 317 -16.58 -8.92 3.28
N TYR A 318 -15.33 -9.12 2.86
CA TYR A 318 -14.92 -10.37 2.24
C TYR A 318 -13.49 -10.75 2.52
N ILE A 319 -13.24 -12.06 2.46
CA ILE A 319 -11.91 -12.65 2.38
C ILE A 319 -11.95 -13.64 1.22
N LEU A 320 -11.00 -13.51 0.31
CA LEU A 320 -10.86 -14.38 -0.86
C LEU A 320 -9.45 -14.96 -0.89
N SER A 321 -9.33 -16.28 -0.91
CA SER A 321 -8.06 -16.98 -1.07
C SER A 321 -8.10 -17.85 -2.32
N ILE A 322 -7.17 -17.64 -3.24
CA ILE A 322 -6.98 -18.50 -4.39
C ILE A 322 -5.61 -19.17 -4.31
N LYS A 323 -5.58 -20.49 -4.58
CA LYS A 323 -4.35 -21.26 -4.78
C LYS A 323 -4.31 -21.67 -6.25
N MET A 324 -3.21 -21.38 -6.92
CA MET A 324 -3.07 -21.69 -8.35
C MET A 324 -1.62 -21.95 -8.72
N GLN A 325 -1.42 -22.74 -9.77
CA GLN A 325 -0.11 -22.94 -10.37
C GLN A 325 0.28 -21.70 -11.19
N ASP A 326 1.56 -21.32 -11.12
CA ASP A 326 2.16 -20.25 -11.93
C ASP A 326 1.38 -18.91 -11.96
N PRO A 327 1.01 -18.33 -10.80
CA PRO A 327 0.33 -17.04 -10.78
C PRO A 327 1.23 -15.93 -11.33
N GLN A 328 0.63 -15.05 -12.16
CA GLN A 328 1.30 -13.87 -12.70
C GLN A 328 0.87 -12.62 -11.91
N PHE A 329 1.84 -11.85 -11.45
CA PHE A 329 1.60 -10.62 -10.71
C PHE A 329 2.04 -9.38 -11.51
N ALA A 330 1.49 -8.22 -11.19
CA ALA A 330 1.81 -6.96 -11.84
C ALA A 330 3.17 -6.35 -11.39
N GLY A 331 3.85 -6.95 -10.41
CA GLY A 331 5.15 -6.48 -9.89
C GLY A 331 5.78 -7.50 -8.95
N GLN A 332 7.02 -7.21 -8.53
CA GLN A 332 7.79 -8.09 -7.64
C GLN A 332 7.21 -8.18 -6.22
N THR A 333 6.56 -7.13 -5.74
CA THR A 333 5.85 -7.10 -4.44
C THR A 333 4.59 -7.96 -4.40
N LYS A 334 4.14 -8.47 -5.57
CA LYS A 334 3.03 -9.42 -5.73
C LYS A 334 1.67 -8.88 -5.24
N GLU A 335 1.50 -7.58 -5.14
CA GLU A 335 0.31 -6.94 -4.58
C GLU A 335 -0.95 -7.09 -5.46
N ARG A 336 -0.79 -7.37 -6.75
CA ARG A 336 -1.91 -7.49 -7.71
C ARG A 336 -1.76 -8.69 -8.62
N LEU A 337 -2.77 -9.57 -8.63
CA LEU A 337 -2.83 -10.69 -9.57
C LEU A 337 -3.24 -10.22 -10.97
N SER A 338 -2.49 -10.66 -12.00
CA SER A 338 -2.75 -10.33 -13.41
C SER A 338 -3.17 -11.55 -14.27
N SER A 339 -3.12 -12.77 -13.73
CA SER A 339 -3.51 -14.00 -14.43
C SER A 339 -4.98 -13.95 -14.89
N ARG A 340 -5.22 -13.84 -16.19
CA ARG A 340 -6.58 -13.69 -16.75
C ARG A 340 -7.51 -14.86 -16.45
N GLN A 341 -6.99 -16.07 -16.45
CA GLN A 341 -7.76 -17.30 -16.21
C GLN A 341 -8.41 -17.35 -14.82
N SER A 342 -7.80 -16.72 -13.80
CA SER A 342 -8.35 -16.71 -12.45
C SER A 342 -9.67 -15.96 -12.35
N SER A 343 -9.89 -14.92 -13.17
CA SER A 343 -11.15 -14.18 -13.19
C SER A 343 -12.32 -15.06 -13.64
N ALA A 344 -12.14 -15.80 -14.73
CA ALA A 344 -13.19 -16.70 -15.24
C ALA A 344 -13.44 -17.88 -14.28
N PHE A 345 -12.37 -18.46 -13.71
CA PHE A 345 -12.46 -19.54 -12.74
C PHE A 345 -13.25 -19.13 -11.49
N VAL A 346 -12.85 -18.05 -10.85
CA VAL A 346 -13.51 -17.55 -9.62
C VAL A 346 -14.95 -17.12 -9.92
N SER A 347 -15.18 -16.42 -11.05
CA SER A 347 -16.52 -15.97 -11.42
C SER A 347 -17.47 -17.14 -11.63
N GLY A 348 -17.06 -18.17 -12.34
CA GLY A 348 -17.90 -19.36 -12.57
C GLY A 348 -18.26 -20.08 -11.27
N VAL A 349 -17.24 -20.40 -10.47
CA VAL A 349 -17.44 -21.14 -9.20
C VAL A 349 -18.31 -20.34 -8.22
N VAL A 350 -18.03 -19.05 -8.04
CA VAL A 350 -18.79 -18.21 -7.10
C VAL A 350 -20.21 -17.97 -7.59
N LYS A 351 -20.42 -17.77 -8.91
CA LYS A 351 -21.75 -17.63 -9.49
C LYS A 351 -22.62 -18.84 -9.17
N ASP A 352 -22.11 -20.04 -9.43
CA ASP A 352 -22.86 -21.29 -9.22
C ASP A 352 -23.18 -21.50 -7.73
N ALA A 353 -22.19 -21.32 -6.85
CA ALA A 353 -22.35 -21.46 -5.42
C ALA A 353 -23.32 -20.42 -4.84
N PHE A 354 -23.21 -19.14 -5.27
CA PHE A 354 -24.06 -18.07 -4.78
C PHE A 354 -25.49 -18.17 -5.32
N SER A 355 -25.68 -18.60 -6.57
CA SER A 355 -27.00 -18.88 -7.12
C SER A 355 -27.72 -19.97 -6.33
N LEU A 356 -27.02 -21.06 -5.98
CA LEU A 356 -27.55 -22.10 -5.13
C LEU A 356 -27.92 -21.58 -3.74
N TYR A 357 -27.03 -20.79 -3.15
CA TYR A 357 -27.24 -20.18 -1.83
C TYR A 357 -28.47 -19.27 -1.79
N LEU A 358 -28.62 -18.36 -2.77
CA LEU A 358 -29.77 -17.45 -2.89
C LEU A 358 -31.10 -18.21 -3.04
N ASN A 359 -31.12 -19.27 -3.84
CA ASN A 359 -32.32 -20.07 -4.05
C ASN A 359 -32.68 -20.94 -2.85
N SER A 360 -31.69 -21.33 -2.04
CA SER A 360 -31.91 -22.12 -0.81
C SER A 360 -32.34 -21.25 0.37
N ASN A 361 -32.05 -19.92 0.35
CA ASN A 361 -32.29 -19.00 1.45
C ASN A 361 -33.07 -17.77 0.95
N THR A 362 -34.28 -17.99 0.44
CA THR A 362 -35.01 -16.98 -0.34
C THR A 362 -35.33 -15.70 0.41
N GLU A 363 -35.72 -15.76 1.68
CA GLU A 363 -36.02 -14.57 2.50
C GLU A 363 -34.76 -13.69 2.68
N LEU A 364 -33.65 -14.31 2.96
CA LEU A 364 -32.36 -13.64 3.09
C LEU A 364 -31.89 -13.08 1.74
N ALA A 365 -32.08 -13.83 0.66
CA ALA A 365 -31.75 -13.39 -0.68
C ALA A 365 -32.55 -12.16 -1.13
N GLU A 366 -33.82 -12.07 -0.73
CA GLU A 366 -34.66 -10.90 -0.97
C GLU A 366 -34.16 -9.68 -0.19
N GLN A 367 -33.72 -9.85 1.08
CA GLN A 367 -33.11 -8.77 1.86
C GLN A 367 -31.79 -8.29 1.23
N LEU A 368 -30.94 -9.21 0.73
CA LEU A 368 -29.72 -8.86 0.00
C LEU A 368 -30.03 -8.14 -1.31
N ALA A 369 -31.04 -8.60 -2.05
CA ALA A 369 -31.49 -7.94 -3.28
C ALA A 369 -31.97 -6.51 -2.99
N GLU A 370 -32.73 -6.31 -1.91
CA GLU A 370 -33.19 -4.98 -1.49
C GLU A 370 -32.01 -4.06 -1.13
N LEU A 371 -30.99 -4.57 -0.45
CA LEU A 371 -29.77 -3.83 -0.16
C LEU A 371 -29.07 -3.38 -1.45
N CYS A 372 -28.88 -4.30 -2.41
CA CYS A 372 -28.27 -4.01 -3.71
C CYS A 372 -29.10 -3.02 -4.54
N ILE A 373 -30.43 -3.18 -4.56
CA ILE A 373 -31.35 -2.28 -5.26
C ILE A 373 -31.31 -0.89 -4.64
N SER A 374 -31.27 -0.80 -3.32
CA SER A 374 -31.13 0.46 -2.57
C SER A 374 -29.83 1.18 -2.93
N SER A 375 -28.72 0.45 -3.03
CA SER A 375 -27.43 0.97 -3.48
C SER A 375 -27.51 1.49 -4.91
N ALA A 376 -28.07 0.70 -5.84
CA ALA A 376 -28.28 1.12 -7.23
C ALA A 376 -29.15 2.39 -7.34
N GLN A 377 -30.22 2.48 -6.54
CA GLN A 377 -31.06 3.67 -6.52
C GLN A 377 -30.32 4.90 -5.96
N ARG A 378 -29.50 4.74 -4.91
CA ARG A 378 -28.64 5.82 -4.38
C ARG A 378 -27.65 6.29 -5.44
N ARG A 379 -26.94 5.38 -6.10
CA ARG A 379 -26.04 5.68 -7.21
C ARG A 379 -26.74 6.41 -8.35
N MET A 380 -27.92 5.94 -8.75
CA MET A 380 -28.72 6.60 -9.81
C MET A 380 -29.24 7.98 -9.40
N ARG A 381 -29.61 8.17 -8.13
CA ARG A 381 -30.02 9.49 -7.59
C ARG A 381 -28.82 10.44 -7.56
N ALA A 382 -27.65 9.98 -7.07
CA ALA A 382 -26.42 10.74 -7.09
C ALA A 382 -26.04 11.13 -8.53
N ALA A 383 -26.08 10.18 -9.47
CA ALA A 383 -25.83 10.46 -10.89
C ALA A 383 -26.86 11.46 -11.48
N LYS A 384 -28.15 11.37 -11.11
CA LYS A 384 -29.15 12.36 -11.54
C LYS A 384 -28.94 13.76 -10.93
N THR A 385 -28.47 13.81 -9.69
CA THR A 385 -28.12 15.08 -9.02
C THR A 385 -26.88 15.69 -9.66
N VAL A 386 -25.89 14.86 -10.03
CA VAL A 386 -24.70 15.27 -10.77
C VAL A 386 -25.05 15.68 -12.21
N VAL A 387 -25.95 14.97 -12.91
CA VAL A 387 -26.41 15.34 -14.27
C VAL A 387 -27.14 16.69 -14.29
N ARG A 388 -27.81 17.09 -13.19
CA ARG A 388 -28.36 18.45 -13.07
C ARG A 388 -27.31 19.54 -12.86
N LYS A 389 -26.03 19.17 -12.53
CA LYS A 389 -24.90 20.08 -12.31
C LYS A 389 -23.66 19.67 -13.10
N LYS A 390 -23.79 18.98 -14.25
CA LYS A 390 -22.64 18.65 -15.11
C LYS A 390 -21.96 19.93 -15.57
N ILE A 391 -20.73 20.12 -15.10
CA ILE A 391 -19.80 21.19 -15.47
C ILE A 391 -19.24 20.99 -16.90
N THR A 392 -19.53 19.88 -17.57
CA THR A 392 -18.88 19.44 -18.81
C THR A 392 -19.33 20.10 -20.11
N GLN A 393 -20.18 21.14 -20.06
CA GLN A 393 -20.40 21.99 -21.24
C GLN A 393 -20.39 23.45 -20.82
N GLY A 394 -19.16 24.02 -20.71
CA GLY A 394 -18.90 25.43 -20.80
C GLY A 394 -19.25 26.36 -19.65
N PRO A 395 -19.03 26.05 -18.34
CA PRO A 395 -18.93 27.14 -17.39
C PRO A 395 -17.66 27.93 -17.73
N ALA A 396 -17.77 29.26 -17.71
CA ALA A 396 -16.60 30.11 -17.80
C ALA A 396 -15.62 29.71 -16.68
N LEU A 397 -14.35 29.57 -17.02
CA LEU A 397 -13.31 29.28 -16.04
C LEU A 397 -13.36 30.29 -14.88
N PRO A 398 -13.07 29.90 -13.64
CA PRO A 398 -13.10 30.81 -12.50
C PRO A 398 -12.26 32.06 -12.80
N GLY A 399 -12.82 33.26 -12.61
CA GLY A 399 -12.15 34.51 -12.93
C GLY A 399 -10.83 34.74 -12.17
N LYS A 400 -10.62 33.99 -11.06
CA LYS A 400 -9.37 34.00 -10.28
C LYS A 400 -8.30 33.06 -10.85
N LEU A 401 -8.65 32.10 -11.71
CA LEU A 401 -7.69 31.23 -12.38
C LEU A 401 -6.87 32.00 -13.42
N THR A 402 -5.56 31.88 -13.35
CA THR A 402 -4.64 32.35 -14.37
C THR A 402 -4.08 31.11 -15.08
N ASP A 403 -4.69 30.77 -16.21
CA ASP A 403 -4.41 29.54 -16.97
C ASP A 403 -3.06 29.57 -17.67
N CYS A 404 -2.56 28.40 -18.10
CA CYS A 404 -1.33 28.25 -18.89
C CYS A 404 -1.66 28.07 -20.38
N GLY A 405 -0.62 28.19 -21.23
CA GLY A 405 -0.76 28.06 -22.69
C GLY A 405 -0.66 26.62 -23.21
N CYS A 406 -0.39 25.63 -22.35
CA CYS A 406 -0.18 24.24 -22.75
C CYS A 406 -1.46 23.61 -23.29
N ALA A 407 -1.35 23.00 -24.48
CA ALA A 407 -2.46 22.27 -25.11
C ALA A 407 -2.59 20.83 -24.61
N ASP A 408 -1.49 20.24 -24.08
CA ASP A 408 -1.48 18.90 -23.51
C ASP A 408 -1.73 18.95 -22.01
N PRO A 409 -2.89 18.47 -21.53
CA PRO A 409 -3.21 18.46 -20.10
C PRO A 409 -2.15 17.79 -19.23
N MET A 410 -1.48 16.74 -19.73
CA MET A 410 -0.51 15.96 -18.96
C MET A 410 0.79 16.72 -18.70
N GLN A 411 1.09 17.75 -19.48
CA GLN A 411 2.23 18.65 -19.26
C GLN A 411 1.85 19.86 -18.39
N GLY A 412 0.56 20.16 -18.28
CA GLY A 412 0.04 21.27 -17.50
C GLY A 412 0.12 21.02 -15.99
N GLU A 413 0.40 22.09 -15.23
CA GLU A 413 0.45 22.07 -13.76
C GLU A 413 -0.45 23.17 -13.20
N LEU A 414 -1.32 22.83 -12.26
CA LEU A 414 -2.16 23.78 -11.53
C LEU A 414 -1.64 23.96 -10.11
N PHE A 415 -1.26 25.18 -9.73
CA PHE A 415 -0.92 25.53 -8.37
C PHE A 415 -2.14 26.16 -7.67
N LEU A 416 -2.63 25.50 -6.62
CA LEU A 416 -3.61 26.02 -5.67
C LEU A 416 -2.84 26.76 -4.59
N VAL A 417 -2.92 28.09 -4.60
CA VAL A 417 -2.05 28.96 -3.77
C VAL A 417 -2.86 29.64 -2.69
N GLU A 418 -2.38 29.59 -1.47
CA GLU A 418 -2.99 30.27 -0.33
C GLU A 418 -2.95 31.80 -0.46
N GLY A 419 -4.12 32.42 -0.49
CA GLY A 419 -4.27 33.86 -0.47
C GLY A 419 -3.94 34.61 -1.76
N ASP A 420 -4.50 35.81 -1.88
CA ASP A 420 -4.30 36.67 -3.08
C ASP A 420 -2.88 37.24 -3.15
N SER A 421 -2.20 37.46 -2.02
CA SER A 421 -0.84 38.01 -1.98
C SER A 421 0.18 37.01 -2.54
N ALA A 422 0.22 35.79 -2.00
CA ALA A 422 1.09 34.72 -2.50
C ALA A 422 0.70 34.33 -3.93
N GLY A 423 -0.60 34.32 -4.25
CA GLY A 423 -1.12 34.14 -5.60
C GLY A 423 -0.59 35.18 -6.59
N GLY A 424 -0.44 36.43 -6.18
CA GLY A 424 0.18 37.51 -6.98
C GLY A 424 1.66 37.24 -7.29
N SER A 425 2.45 36.84 -6.28
CA SER A 425 3.86 36.47 -6.45
C SER A 425 3.99 35.22 -7.34
N ALA A 426 3.13 34.19 -7.14
CA ALA A 426 3.14 32.97 -7.93
C ALA A 426 2.78 33.23 -9.40
N LYS A 427 1.82 34.12 -9.68
CA LYS A 427 1.46 34.52 -11.06
C LYS A 427 2.65 35.17 -11.80
N GLN A 428 3.53 35.88 -11.10
CA GLN A 428 4.74 36.48 -11.68
C GLN A 428 5.88 35.46 -11.78
N ALA A 429 5.95 34.51 -10.85
CA ALA A 429 7.00 33.48 -10.78
C ALA A 429 6.81 32.35 -11.81
N ARG A 430 5.57 32.04 -12.18
CA ARG A 430 5.20 30.86 -12.98
C ARG A 430 5.83 30.83 -14.37
N ASP A 431 5.98 29.65 -14.92
CA ASP A 431 6.12 29.45 -16.34
C ASP A 431 4.73 29.52 -17.00
N ARG A 432 4.58 30.46 -17.94
CA ARG A 432 3.27 30.72 -18.58
C ARG A 432 2.87 29.62 -19.58
N GLU A 433 3.82 28.85 -20.05
CA GLU A 433 3.56 27.79 -21.00
C GLU A 433 2.81 26.63 -20.37
N PHE A 434 3.22 26.16 -19.17
CA PHE A 434 2.65 24.96 -18.58
C PHE A 434 2.16 25.11 -17.13
N GLN A 435 2.36 26.26 -16.45
CA GLN A 435 1.93 26.47 -15.08
C GLN A 435 0.74 27.42 -14.99
N ALA A 436 -0.36 26.95 -14.41
CA ALA A 436 -1.55 27.70 -14.08
C ALA A 436 -1.59 28.01 -12.57
N ILE A 437 -2.14 29.17 -12.18
CA ILE A 437 -2.24 29.62 -10.79
C ILE A 437 -3.69 29.90 -10.45
N MET A 438 -4.14 29.34 -9.34
CA MET A 438 -5.44 29.63 -8.75
C MET A 438 -5.30 30.00 -7.28
N PRO A 439 -5.42 31.28 -6.91
CA PRO A 439 -5.41 31.69 -5.51
C PRO A 439 -6.72 31.26 -4.81
N LEU A 440 -6.59 30.79 -3.57
CA LEU A 440 -7.69 30.41 -2.70
C LEU A 440 -7.94 31.54 -1.68
N ARG A 441 -9.22 31.86 -1.45
CA ARG A 441 -9.59 32.92 -0.49
C ARG A 441 -9.94 32.33 0.87
N GLY A 442 -8.92 32.25 1.74
CA GLY A 442 -9.06 31.72 3.08
C GLY A 442 -9.18 30.20 3.14
N LYS A 443 -9.59 29.68 4.31
CA LYS A 443 -9.74 28.26 4.55
C LYS A 443 -10.94 27.71 3.75
N ILE A 444 -10.72 26.62 3.03
CA ILE A 444 -11.79 25.92 2.34
C ILE A 444 -12.71 25.22 3.34
N LEU A 445 -13.89 24.86 2.89
CA LEU A 445 -14.82 24.04 3.67
C LEU A 445 -14.14 22.73 4.10
N ASN A 446 -14.28 22.34 5.38
CA ASN A 446 -13.95 20.98 5.78
C ASN A 446 -14.95 20.01 5.13
N THR A 447 -14.50 19.35 4.07
CA THR A 447 -15.33 18.45 3.26
C THR A 447 -15.39 17.02 3.81
N TRP A 448 -14.69 16.73 4.92
CA TRP A 448 -14.57 15.37 5.44
C TRP A 448 -15.91 14.75 5.85
N GLU A 449 -16.80 15.52 6.44
CA GLU A 449 -18.15 15.07 6.83
C GLU A 449 -19.26 15.49 5.81
N VAL A 450 -18.86 15.98 4.63
CA VAL A 450 -19.79 16.47 3.59
C VAL A 450 -19.90 15.45 2.47
N GLU A 451 -21.13 15.19 2.01
CA GLU A 451 -21.38 14.31 0.86
C GLU A 451 -21.04 15.03 -0.46
N ALA A 452 -20.62 14.26 -1.49
CA ALA A 452 -20.23 14.75 -2.81
C ALA A 452 -21.26 15.72 -3.44
N GLY A 453 -22.55 15.43 -3.28
CA GLY A 453 -23.62 16.28 -3.81
C GLY A 453 -23.73 17.66 -3.15
N GLN A 454 -23.18 17.81 -1.95
CA GLN A 454 -23.22 19.05 -1.17
C GLN A 454 -21.90 19.82 -1.21
N VAL A 455 -20.82 19.15 -1.52
CA VAL A 455 -19.46 19.72 -1.51
C VAL A 455 -19.31 20.85 -2.52
N LEU A 456 -19.99 20.75 -3.67
CA LEU A 456 -20.03 21.79 -4.72
C LEU A 456 -20.87 23.02 -4.34
N ALA A 457 -21.55 23.02 -3.18
CA ALA A 457 -22.21 24.22 -2.67
C ALA A 457 -21.18 25.25 -2.15
N SER A 458 -19.97 24.81 -1.81
CA SER A 458 -18.84 25.70 -1.53
C SER A 458 -18.29 26.26 -2.83
N GLN A 459 -18.26 27.59 -2.94
CA GLN A 459 -17.74 28.29 -4.14
C GLN A 459 -16.28 27.92 -4.42
N GLU A 460 -15.44 27.81 -3.37
CA GLU A 460 -14.02 27.45 -3.54
C GLU A 460 -13.86 26.04 -4.08
N VAL A 461 -14.63 25.07 -3.58
CA VAL A 461 -14.59 23.68 -4.08
C VAL A 461 -15.14 23.58 -5.50
N HIS A 462 -16.21 24.31 -5.78
CA HIS A 462 -16.78 24.43 -7.14
C HIS A 462 -15.73 24.98 -8.12
N ASP A 463 -15.03 26.07 -7.74
CA ASP A 463 -13.99 26.67 -8.57
C ASP A 463 -12.82 25.71 -8.81
N ILE A 464 -12.40 24.94 -7.78
CA ILE A 464 -11.37 23.90 -7.92
C ILE A 464 -11.84 22.84 -8.91
N SER A 465 -13.07 22.32 -8.75
CA SER A 465 -13.65 21.30 -9.62
C SER A 465 -13.69 21.77 -11.09
N VAL A 466 -14.14 23.00 -11.34
CA VAL A 466 -14.15 23.62 -12.68
C VAL A 466 -12.73 23.79 -13.23
N ALA A 467 -11.78 24.24 -12.40
CA ALA A 467 -10.40 24.45 -12.82
C ALA A 467 -9.72 23.13 -13.22
N ILE A 468 -9.87 22.07 -12.44
CA ILE A 468 -9.30 20.75 -12.75
C ILE A 468 -10.05 20.01 -13.86
N GLY A 469 -11.33 20.37 -14.12
CA GLY A 469 -12.17 19.77 -15.14
C GLY A 469 -12.84 18.46 -14.72
N LEU A 470 -12.94 18.18 -13.42
CA LEU A 470 -13.48 16.93 -12.86
C LEU A 470 -14.58 17.20 -11.84
N ASP A 471 -15.59 16.35 -11.84
CA ASP A 471 -16.62 16.35 -10.80
C ASP A 471 -16.16 15.52 -9.58
N PRO A 472 -16.54 15.90 -8.34
CA PRO A 472 -16.29 15.09 -7.15
C PRO A 472 -16.81 13.67 -7.30
N ASP A 473 -16.06 12.70 -6.73
CA ASP A 473 -16.33 11.25 -6.77
C ASP A 473 -16.37 10.65 -8.20
N SER A 474 -15.80 11.34 -9.18
CA SER A 474 -15.63 10.80 -10.52
C SER A 474 -14.39 9.94 -10.61
N ASN A 475 -14.52 8.74 -11.16
CA ASN A 475 -13.40 7.89 -11.54
C ASN A 475 -12.93 8.14 -12.99
N ASP A 476 -13.65 8.94 -13.76
CA ASP A 476 -13.32 9.30 -15.13
C ASP A 476 -12.46 10.56 -15.15
N LEU A 477 -11.20 10.43 -15.50
CA LEU A 477 -10.24 11.52 -15.62
C LEU A 477 -10.14 12.09 -17.04
N SER A 478 -11.03 11.71 -17.96
CA SER A 478 -11.00 12.19 -19.35
C SER A 478 -11.16 13.72 -19.49
N GLY A 479 -11.78 14.35 -18.48
CA GLY A 479 -11.94 15.81 -18.38
C GLY A 479 -10.76 16.55 -17.74
N LEU A 480 -9.72 15.85 -17.30
CA LEU A 480 -8.58 16.42 -16.57
C LEU A 480 -7.87 17.50 -17.40
N ARG A 481 -7.67 18.67 -16.81
CA ARG A 481 -7.04 19.82 -17.49
C ARG A 481 -5.56 20.00 -17.16
N TYR A 482 -5.09 19.41 -16.07
CA TYR A 482 -3.69 19.52 -15.62
C TYR A 482 -3.18 18.18 -15.12
N GLY A 483 -2.04 17.73 -15.63
CA GLY A 483 -1.39 16.50 -15.22
C GLY A 483 -0.84 16.52 -13.79
N LYS A 484 -0.64 17.73 -13.22
CA LYS A 484 -0.29 17.89 -11.82
C LYS A 484 -1.11 18.99 -11.16
N VAL A 485 -1.62 18.69 -9.97
CA VAL A 485 -2.28 19.66 -9.09
C VAL A 485 -1.40 19.82 -7.86
N CYS A 486 -0.83 21.01 -7.69
CA CYS A 486 0.14 21.31 -6.64
C CYS A 486 -0.49 22.20 -5.57
N ILE A 487 -0.54 21.75 -4.33
CA ILE A 487 -0.98 22.54 -3.17
C ILE A 487 0.21 23.37 -2.70
N LEU A 488 0.04 24.69 -2.66
CA LEU A 488 1.06 25.65 -2.22
C LEU A 488 0.50 26.51 -1.11
N ALA A 489 0.83 26.18 0.12
CA ALA A 489 0.41 26.86 1.33
C ALA A 489 1.61 27.41 2.11
N ASP A 490 1.38 28.37 2.97
CA ASP A 490 2.38 28.93 3.90
C ASP A 490 2.89 27.83 4.87
N ALA A 491 4.10 27.97 5.34
CA ALA A 491 4.69 27.01 6.28
C ALA A 491 4.29 27.28 7.76
N ASP A 492 3.29 28.11 8.00
CA ASP A 492 2.75 28.37 9.33
C ASP A 492 1.55 27.45 9.66
N SER A 493 1.00 27.57 10.87
CA SER A 493 -0.10 26.73 11.34
C SER A 493 -1.38 26.89 10.52
N ASP A 494 -1.65 28.05 9.95
CA ASP A 494 -2.82 28.32 9.13
C ASP A 494 -2.66 27.70 7.74
N GLY A 495 -1.48 27.82 7.12
CA GLY A 495 -1.15 27.21 5.84
C GLY A 495 -1.15 25.68 5.93
N LEU A 496 -0.59 25.10 6.99
CA LEU A 496 -0.66 23.66 7.23
C LEU A 496 -2.10 23.15 7.37
N HIS A 497 -2.98 23.95 8.01
CA HIS A 497 -4.39 23.63 8.09
C HIS A 497 -5.08 23.68 6.71
N ILE A 498 -4.78 24.68 5.88
CA ILE A 498 -5.30 24.79 4.53
C ILE A 498 -4.81 23.62 3.67
N ALA A 499 -3.54 23.28 3.75
CA ALA A 499 -2.98 22.12 3.06
C ALA A 499 -3.69 20.81 3.47
N THR A 500 -3.92 20.61 4.78
CA THR A 500 -4.63 19.45 5.31
C THR A 500 -6.07 19.37 4.77
N LEU A 501 -6.81 20.49 4.73
CA LEU A 501 -8.17 20.54 4.19
C LEU A 501 -8.19 20.23 2.68
N LEU A 502 -7.20 20.70 1.92
CA LEU A 502 -7.06 20.38 0.49
C LEU A 502 -6.71 18.91 0.28
N CYS A 503 -5.76 18.37 1.05
CA CYS A 503 -5.46 16.94 1.01
C CYS A 503 -6.72 16.10 1.30
N ALA A 504 -7.50 16.47 2.32
CA ALA A 504 -8.75 15.81 2.65
C ALA A 504 -9.78 15.88 1.51
N LEU A 505 -9.90 17.03 0.86
CA LEU A 505 -10.76 17.22 -0.32
C LEU A 505 -10.36 16.24 -1.44
N PHE A 506 -9.07 16.14 -1.76
CA PHE A 506 -8.60 15.27 -2.83
C PHE A 506 -8.72 13.79 -2.46
N VAL A 507 -8.29 13.40 -1.26
CA VAL A 507 -8.37 12.01 -0.78
C VAL A 507 -9.81 11.51 -0.75
N LYS A 508 -10.77 12.34 -0.35
CA LYS A 508 -12.16 11.93 -0.22
C LYS A 508 -12.96 12.07 -1.51
N HIS A 509 -12.89 13.23 -2.19
CA HIS A 509 -13.79 13.57 -3.29
C HIS A 509 -13.15 13.53 -4.69
N PHE A 510 -11.83 13.45 -4.78
CA PHE A 510 -11.09 13.31 -6.04
C PHE A 510 -10.08 12.16 -5.95
N ARG A 511 -10.54 11.07 -5.36
CA ARG A 511 -9.71 9.92 -5.03
C ARG A 511 -8.92 9.38 -6.23
N ALA A 512 -9.55 9.30 -7.40
CA ALA A 512 -8.90 8.85 -8.64
C ALA A 512 -7.68 9.71 -9.03
N LEU A 513 -7.69 11.03 -8.74
CA LEU A 513 -6.51 11.89 -8.96
C LEU A 513 -5.34 11.53 -8.04
N VAL A 514 -5.63 11.18 -6.79
CA VAL A 514 -4.60 10.79 -5.82
C VAL A 514 -4.03 9.42 -6.20
N GLU A 515 -4.90 8.43 -6.47
CA GLU A 515 -4.49 7.08 -6.85
C GLU A 515 -3.68 7.02 -8.15
N GLN A 516 -3.91 7.94 -9.09
CA GLN A 516 -3.15 8.05 -10.34
C GLN A 516 -1.94 8.99 -10.23
N GLY A 517 -1.69 9.54 -9.04
CA GLY A 517 -0.47 10.30 -8.75
C GLY A 517 -0.45 11.71 -9.30
N HIS A 518 -1.61 12.36 -9.45
CA HIS A 518 -1.73 13.71 -10.00
C HIS A 518 -1.66 14.83 -8.95
N VAL A 519 -1.74 14.52 -7.65
CA VAL A 519 -1.80 15.52 -6.57
C VAL A 519 -0.47 15.60 -5.82
N TYR A 520 0.00 16.82 -5.59
CA TYR A 520 1.28 17.10 -4.94
C TYR A 520 1.15 18.23 -3.92
N VAL A 521 1.98 18.17 -2.88
CA VAL A 521 2.19 19.26 -1.93
C VAL A 521 3.55 19.88 -2.21
N ALA A 522 3.58 21.18 -2.46
CA ALA A 522 4.81 21.91 -2.67
C ALA A 522 5.43 22.28 -1.31
N MET A 523 6.75 22.12 -1.20
CA MET A 523 7.51 22.35 0.01
C MET A 523 8.36 23.63 -0.14
N PRO A 524 7.82 24.82 0.20
CA PRO A 524 8.60 26.04 0.19
C PRO A 524 9.64 26.03 1.32
N PRO A 525 10.85 26.61 1.12
CA PRO A 525 11.86 26.66 2.16
C PRO A 525 11.49 27.63 3.27
N LEU A 526 11.81 27.27 4.51
CA LEU A 526 11.71 28.16 5.67
C LEU A 526 12.91 29.10 5.82
N TYR A 527 14.06 28.69 5.31
CA TYR A 527 15.30 29.45 5.49
C TYR A 527 16.00 29.75 4.17
N ARG A 528 16.52 30.97 4.08
CA ARG A 528 17.49 31.39 3.09
C ARG A 528 18.81 31.69 3.80
N ILE A 529 19.91 31.15 3.26
CA ILE A 529 21.26 31.29 3.79
C ILE A 529 22.12 31.92 2.72
N ASP A 530 22.54 33.16 2.92
CA ASP A 530 23.41 33.90 2.03
C ASP A 530 24.86 33.83 2.51
N ILE A 531 25.80 33.45 1.64
CA ILE A 531 27.21 33.32 1.95
C ILE A 531 28.00 33.97 0.82
N GLY A 532 28.35 35.20 0.98
CA GLY A 532 29.00 35.98 -0.08
C GLY A 532 28.10 36.16 -1.29
N LYS A 533 28.35 35.38 -2.37
CA LYS A 533 27.52 35.38 -3.57
C LYS A 533 26.66 34.13 -3.74
N GLU A 534 26.87 33.14 -2.87
CA GLU A 534 26.12 31.89 -2.90
C GLU A 534 24.87 32.00 -2.03
N VAL A 535 23.79 31.39 -2.49
CA VAL A 535 22.51 31.36 -1.79
C VAL A 535 22.10 29.90 -1.66
N PHE A 536 21.75 29.50 -0.44
CA PHE A 536 21.21 28.18 -0.13
C PHE A 536 19.82 28.35 0.47
N TYR A 537 18.99 27.35 0.27
CA TYR A 537 17.65 27.27 0.85
C TYR A 537 17.52 26.00 1.67
N ALA A 538 16.83 26.07 2.80
CA ALA A 538 16.58 24.95 3.68
C ALA A 538 15.10 24.88 4.08
N LEU A 539 14.53 23.67 4.10
CA LEU A 539 13.13 23.46 4.45
C LEU A 539 12.86 23.64 5.94
N ASP A 540 13.81 23.22 6.77
CA ASP A 540 13.69 23.15 8.22
C ASP A 540 15.00 23.55 8.94
N GLU A 541 14.99 23.45 10.26
CA GLU A 541 16.14 23.71 11.12
C GLU A 541 17.31 22.75 10.84
N ASP A 542 17.01 21.48 10.59
CA ASP A 542 18.03 20.44 10.41
C ASP A 542 18.77 20.64 9.09
N GLU A 543 18.06 20.90 7.99
CA GLU A 543 18.69 21.26 6.71
C GLU A 543 19.51 22.55 6.84
N LYS A 544 18.99 23.57 7.53
CA LYS A 544 19.73 24.80 7.79
C LYS A 544 21.05 24.51 8.52
N ASN A 545 20.99 23.72 9.59
CA ASN A 545 22.17 23.35 10.38
C ASN A 545 23.15 22.52 9.54
N GLY A 546 22.66 21.59 8.72
CA GLY A 546 23.46 20.82 7.77
C GLY A 546 24.19 21.70 6.74
N VAL A 547 23.51 22.71 6.20
CA VAL A 547 24.11 23.69 5.29
C VAL A 547 25.21 24.50 6.02
N LEU A 548 24.95 24.97 7.24
CA LEU A 548 25.93 25.72 8.01
C LEU A 548 27.18 24.91 8.36
N GLN A 549 27.02 23.65 8.77
CA GLN A 549 28.14 22.73 9.03
C GLN A 549 28.97 22.47 7.76
N ARG A 550 28.31 22.27 6.61
CA ARG A 550 29.02 22.10 5.31
C ARG A 550 29.84 23.34 4.96
N VAL A 551 29.28 24.52 5.15
CA VAL A 551 29.94 25.81 4.92
C VAL A 551 31.17 25.98 5.78
N GLU A 552 31.10 25.62 7.07
CA GLU A 552 32.26 25.60 7.98
C GLU A 552 33.32 24.58 7.52
N ALA A 553 32.91 23.36 7.18
CA ALA A 553 33.83 22.31 6.72
C ALA A 553 34.56 22.70 5.43
N GLU A 554 33.88 23.33 4.48
CA GLU A 554 34.42 23.82 3.23
C GLU A 554 35.21 25.14 3.36
N LYS A 555 35.27 25.72 4.60
CA LYS A 555 35.94 26.98 4.90
C LYS A 555 35.57 28.11 3.91
N LYS A 556 34.31 28.20 3.52
CA LYS A 556 33.83 29.24 2.59
C LYS A 556 34.02 30.62 3.20
N LYS A 557 34.62 31.52 2.42
CA LYS A 557 34.86 32.91 2.83
C LYS A 557 33.62 33.75 2.54
N GLY A 558 33.05 34.38 3.57
CA GLY A 558 31.93 35.32 3.46
C GLY A 558 31.19 35.48 4.79
N LYS A 559 30.44 36.56 4.91
CA LYS A 559 29.52 36.72 6.04
C LYS A 559 28.30 35.82 5.78
N VAL A 560 28.02 34.95 6.74
CA VAL A 560 26.82 34.12 6.70
C VAL A 560 25.65 34.95 7.21
N MET A 561 24.58 35.03 6.44
CA MET A 561 23.33 35.68 6.79
C MET A 561 22.19 34.70 6.58
N VAL A 562 21.45 34.43 7.68
CA VAL A 562 20.29 33.52 7.65
C VAL A 562 19.02 34.37 7.76
N THR A 563 18.12 34.21 6.81
CA THR A 563 16.79 34.83 6.80
C THR A 563 15.72 33.74 6.90
N ARG A 564 14.78 33.88 7.83
CA ARG A 564 13.62 32.98 7.93
C ARG A 564 12.43 33.62 7.21
N PHE A 565 11.79 32.87 6.33
CA PHE A 565 10.52 33.26 5.73
C PHE A 565 9.36 32.87 6.67
N LYS A 566 8.42 33.78 6.89
CA LYS A 566 7.20 33.52 7.66
C LYS A 566 6.08 32.97 6.80
N GLY A 567 6.11 33.25 5.49
CA GLY A 567 5.14 32.78 4.53
C GLY A 567 5.55 33.12 3.10
N LEU A 568 4.80 32.58 2.13
CA LEU A 568 5.01 32.76 0.68
C LEU A 568 4.94 34.22 0.25
N GLY A 569 4.16 35.04 0.96
CA GLY A 569 4.03 36.47 0.70
C GLY A 569 5.30 37.28 0.94
N GLU A 570 6.26 36.75 1.72
CA GLU A 570 7.58 37.37 1.95
C GLU A 570 8.61 37.03 0.87
N MET A 571 8.31 36.02 0.03
CA MET A 571 9.15 35.64 -1.10
C MET A 571 8.88 36.54 -2.30
N ASN A 572 9.93 37.10 -2.88
CA ASN A 572 9.77 37.74 -4.16
C ASN A 572 9.56 36.69 -5.28
N PRO A 573 9.01 37.08 -6.47
CA PRO A 573 8.69 36.13 -7.52
C PRO A 573 9.89 35.28 -8.00
N LYS A 574 11.11 35.85 -7.98
CA LYS A 574 12.32 35.12 -8.36
C LYS A 574 12.65 34.03 -7.35
N GLN A 575 12.58 34.33 -6.05
CA GLN A 575 12.82 33.36 -4.99
C GLN A 575 11.78 32.23 -5.05
N LEU A 576 10.48 32.60 -5.16
CA LEU A 576 9.41 31.61 -5.26
C LEU A 576 9.55 30.70 -6.49
N ARG A 577 10.01 31.27 -7.63
CA ARG A 577 10.32 30.46 -8.81
C ARG A 577 11.45 29.47 -8.53
N GLU A 578 12.59 29.95 -8.09
CA GLU A 578 13.82 29.17 -7.88
C GLU A 578 13.66 28.06 -6.84
N THR A 579 12.79 28.23 -5.84
CA THR A 579 12.66 27.28 -4.73
C THR A 579 11.46 26.35 -4.86
N THR A 580 10.36 26.81 -5.46
CA THR A 580 9.06 26.15 -5.29
C THR A 580 8.36 25.82 -6.61
N MET A 581 8.65 26.58 -7.69
CA MET A 581 7.91 26.42 -8.94
C MET A 581 8.74 25.86 -10.11
N ASP A 582 10.04 26.11 -10.16
CA ASP A 582 10.89 25.58 -11.23
C ASP A 582 11.05 24.05 -11.11
N PRO A 583 10.70 23.28 -12.15
CA PRO A 583 10.79 21.82 -12.12
C PRO A 583 12.16 21.25 -11.73
N ASN A 584 13.24 22.00 -12.00
CA ASN A 584 14.61 21.54 -11.75
C ASN A 584 15.07 21.74 -10.30
N THR A 585 14.41 22.63 -9.53
CA THR A 585 14.90 23.06 -8.21
C THR A 585 13.86 22.92 -7.11
N ARG A 586 12.58 22.84 -7.46
CA ARG A 586 11.47 22.70 -6.52
C ARG A 586 11.44 21.32 -5.85
N ARG A 587 10.81 21.28 -4.68
CA ARG A 587 10.49 20.03 -3.98
C ARG A 587 8.97 19.85 -3.94
N LEU A 588 8.50 18.76 -4.54
CA LEU A 588 7.10 18.35 -4.50
C LEU A 588 7.02 16.98 -3.81
N VAL A 589 6.11 16.87 -2.85
CA VAL A 589 5.75 15.59 -2.23
C VAL A 589 4.45 15.13 -2.87
N GLN A 590 4.46 13.96 -3.49
CA GLN A 590 3.27 13.36 -4.07
C GLN A 590 2.31 12.93 -2.95
N LEU A 591 1.06 13.31 -3.06
CA LEU A 591 0.03 12.81 -2.16
C LEU A 591 -0.29 11.37 -2.56
N THR A 592 0.04 10.45 -1.69
CA THR A 592 -0.26 9.03 -1.84
C THR A 592 -1.24 8.60 -0.75
N MET A 593 -2.00 7.57 -1.03
CA MET A 593 -2.82 6.89 -0.03
C MET A 593 -2.15 5.57 0.29
N ASP A 594 -1.85 5.33 1.55
CA ASP A 594 -1.48 3.99 2.00
C ASP A 594 -2.66 3.05 1.76
N GLU A 595 -2.35 1.82 1.34
CA GLU A 595 -3.34 0.80 0.95
C GLU A 595 -4.17 0.27 2.13
N GLY A 596 -3.99 0.81 3.32
CA GLY A 596 -4.74 0.53 4.53
C GLY A 596 -5.68 1.67 4.90
N GLU A 597 -6.59 1.38 5.80
CA GLU A 597 -7.54 2.34 6.38
C GLU A 597 -6.85 3.40 7.26
N GLU A 598 -5.54 3.25 7.55
CA GLU A 598 -4.78 4.14 8.43
C GLU A 598 -4.84 5.60 7.97
N THR A 599 -4.71 5.86 6.66
CA THR A 599 -4.82 7.23 6.11
C THR A 599 -6.23 7.80 6.34
N LEU A 600 -7.27 7.02 6.09
CA LEU A 600 -8.65 7.47 6.28
C LEU A 600 -8.99 7.62 7.75
N GLN A 601 -8.53 6.71 8.62
CA GLN A 601 -8.70 6.79 10.08
C GLN A 601 -7.99 8.01 10.66
N LEU A 602 -6.76 8.29 10.22
CA LEU A 602 -6.01 9.48 10.63
C LEU A 602 -6.72 10.76 10.18
N MET A 603 -7.20 10.81 8.95
CA MET A 603 -7.94 11.95 8.43
C MET A 603 -9.28 12.12 9.16
N ASP A 604 -9.99 11.03 9.48
CA ASP A 604 -11.20 11.07 10.30
C ASP A 604 -10.91 11.60 11.71
N MET A 605 -9.87 11.08 12.35
CA MET A 605 -9.42 11.57 13.66
C MET A 605 -9.09 13.06 13.64
N LEU A 606 -8.38 13.53 12.59
CA LEU A 606 -7.98 14.93 12.47
C LEU A 606 -9.15 15.86 12.15
N LEU A 607 -10.13 15.45 11.33
CA LEU A 607 -11.09 16.36 10.69
C LEU A 607 -12.55 16.15 11.10
N ALA A 608 -12.95 14.96 11.60
CA ALA A 608 -14.32 14.72 12.01
C ALA A 608 -14.64 15.44 13.33
N LYS A 609 -15.79 16.15 13.37
CA LYS A 609 -16.22 16.91 14.57
C LYS A 609 -16.40 16.00 15.78
N LYS A 610 -16.96 14.81 15.57
CA LYS A 610 -17.22 13.82 16.64
C LYS A 610 -15.95 13.27 17.31
N ARG A 611 -14.78 13.38 16.65
CA ARG A 611 -13.49 12.86 17.11
C ARG A 611 -12.67 13.88 17.93
N ALA A 612 -13.30 14.94 18.43
CA ALA A 612 -12.58 15.97 19.22
C ALA A 612 -11.97 15.42 20.52
N GLY A 613 -12.59 14.42 21.17
CA GLY A 613 -12.06 13.72 22.32
C GLY A 613 -10.78 12.95 21.98
N ASP A 614 -10.81 12.19 20.91
CA ASP A 614 -9.68 11.35 20.45
C ASP A 614 -8.47 12.21 20.05
N ARG A 615 -8.72 13.38 19.40
CA ARG A 615 -7.65 14.35 19.12
C ARG A 615 -6.99 14.89 20.37
N ARG A 616 -7.78 15.11 21.42
CA ARG A 616 -7.24 15.59 22.70
C ARG A 616 -6.35 14.53 23.35
N GLU A 617 -6.81 13.27 23.41
CA GLU A 617 -6.02 12.16 23.92
C GLU A 617 -4.73 11.98 23.10
N TRP A 618 -4.82 12.01 21.78
CA TRP A 618 -3.67 11.89 20.89
C TRP A 618 -2.65 13.02 21.11
N LEU A 619 -3.10 14.27 21.34
CA LEU A 619 -2.24 15.40 21.67
C LEU A 619 -1.63 15.28 23.06
N GLU A 620 -2.36 14.77 24.06
CA GLU A 620 -1.85 14.53 25.40
C GLU A 620 -0.77 13.44 25.41
N GLU A 621 -0.93 12.38 24.57
CA GLU A 621 0.05 11.29 24.45
C GLU A 621 1.28 11.67 23.62
N LYS A 622 1.10 12.38 22.51
CA LYS A 622 2.12 12.58 21.48
C LYS A 622 2.56 14.03 21.30
N GLY A 623 1.94 14.97 21.99
CA GLY A 623 2.27 16.40 21.87
C GLY A 623 3.72 16.75 22.21
N ASN A 624 4.37 15.94 23.05
CA ASN A 624 5.79 16.09 23.40
C ASN A 624 6.75 15.69 22.25
N LEU A 625 6.23 15.06 21.18
CA LEU A 625 7.01 14.67 20.00
C LEU A 625 6.96 15.76 18.91
N ALA A 626 6.15 16.80 19.10
CA ALA A 626 6.09 17.91 18.16
C ALA A 626 7.31 18.81 18.38
N GLU A 627 8.14 18.96 17.39
CA GLU A 627 9.15 20.01 17.30
C GLU A 627 8.45 21.33 16.97
N VAL A 628 8.49 22.30 17.90
CA VAL A 628 7.84 23.62 17.77
C VAL A 628 8.82 24.64 17.20
#